data_3e8428099a741805f9c61240f87b30fc
#
_entry.id   3e8428099a741805f9c61240f87b30fc
#
_cell.length_a   1.000
_cell.length_b   1.000
_cell.length_c   1.000
_cell.angle_alpha   90.00
_cell.angle_beta   90.00
_cell.angle_gamma   90.00
#
_symmetry.space_group_name_H-M   'P 1'
#
loop_
_entity.id
_entity.type
_entity.pdbx_description
1 polymer ?
#
loop_
_entity_poly.entity_id
_entity_poly.type
_entity_poly.pdbx_seq_one_letter_code
_entity_poly.pdbx_strand_id
1 'polypeptide(L)'
;MKILNFNIRFGGEKRTYKIVDYLLNNDFDMIVLTEFIKNNNGKEIIDKLVARGYKTQPSNEDGKLGSFIASKEEFVTKNVQDRWAEVYIPKMDLYILGVYVPDTLGTEKNMFWKKILDYAEKNVDKKVLITGDFNSCTKEDSTNGTEYNAKDLMKLKELGYIDLWKYNATNDCKGYTWFHHSGTGFRLDYAFVSHELALTLEDVSVYSDSQIREAKISDHSPLVVI
;
A
#
# COMPACT_ATOMS: atom_id res chain seq x y z
N MET A 1 9.66 -4.30 -12.39
CA MET A 1 8.18 -4.16 -12.26
C MET A 1 7.89 -2.93 -11.40
N LYS A 2 7.15 -1.96 -11.93
CA LYS A 2 6.87 -0.69 -11.23
C LYS A 2 5.55 -0.77 -10.47
N ILE A 3 5.63 -0.71 -9.14
CA ILE A 3 4.47 -0.85 -8.23
C ILE A 3 4.23 0.48 -7.53
N LEU A 4 2.96 0.89 -7.48
CA LEU A 4 2.49 2.05 -6.73
C LEU A 4 1.71 1.59 -5.50
N ASN A 5 2.00 2.16 -4.33
CA ASN A 5 1.11 2.21 -3.18
C ASN A 5 0.72 3.66 -2.91
N PHE A 6 -0.58 3.96 -2.88
CA PHE A 6 -1.05 5.33 -2.76
C PHE A 6 -2.36 5.44 -1.96
N ASN A 7 -2.30 6.12 -0.82
CA ASN A 7 -3.50 6.58 -0.13
C ASN A 7 -4.09 7.79 -0.87
N ILE A 8 -5.28 7.65 -1.44
CA ILE A 8 -5.91 8.67 -2.29
C ILE A 8 -6.81 9.64 -1.50
N ARG A 9 -6.87 9.49 -0.20
CA ARG A 9 -7.64 10.32 0.74
C ARG A 9 -9.13 10.42 0.37
N PHE A 10 -9.98 9.74 1.14
CA PHE A 10 -11.45 9.77 0.99
C PHE A 10 -11.95 9.54 -0.46
N GLY A 11 -11.40 8.52 -1.15
CA GLY A 11 -11.81 8.16 -2.52
C GLY A 11 -11.48 9.23 -3.57
N GLY A 12 -10.55 10.13 -3.26
CA GLY A 12 -10.11 11.18 -4.19
C GLY A 12 -11.03 12.40 -4.27
N GLU A 13 -12.32 12.29 -4.01
CA GLU A 13 -13.30 13.37 -4.06
C GLU A 13 -13.14 14.26 -5.32
N LYS A 14 -13.06 15.59 -5.16
CA LYS A 14 -12.85 16.55 -6.27
C LYS A 14 -11.48 16.43 -6.94
N ARG A 15 -10.56 15.62 -6.38
CA ARG A 15 -9.19 15.42 -6.89
C ARG A 15 -9.06 14.18 -7.78
N THR A 16 -10.15 13.43 -7.97
CA THR A 16 -10.18 12.17 -8.75
C THR A 16 -9.52 12.33 -10.12
N TYR A 17 -9.80 13.41 -10.86
CA TYR A 17 -9.17 13.65 -12.16
C TYR A 17 -7.65 13.77 -12.10
N LYS A 18 -7.08 14.44 -11.05
CA LYS A 18 -5.62 14.54 -10.85
C LYS A 18 -5.01 13.20 -10.47
N ILE A 19 -5.74 12.41 -9.66
CA ILE A 19 -5.33 11.05 -9.29
C ILE A 19 -5.27 10.18 -10.55
N VAL A 20 -6.32 10.20 -11.37
CA VAL A 20 -6.37 9.46 -12.64
C VAL A 20 -5.21 9.88 -13.55
N ASP A 21 -4.97 11.18 -13.74
CA ASP A 21 -3.86 11.68 -14.53
C ASP A 21 -2.51 11.15 -14.02
N TYR A 22 -2.30 11.16 -12.71
CA TYR A 22 -1.09 10.61 -12.10
C TYR A 22 -0.93 9.12 -12.36
N LEU A 23 -2.00 8.34 -12.17
CA LEU A 23 -1.99 6.90 -12.39
C LEU A 23 -1.68 6.53 -13.85
N LEU A 24 -2.24 7.27 -14.81
CA LEU A 24 -2.12 6.97 -16.24
C LEU A 24 -0.80 7.47 -16.87
N ASN A 25 -0.20 8.53 -16.32
CA ASN A 25 1.01 9.13 -16.88
C ASN A 25 2.31 8.48 -16.37
N ASN A 26 2.25 7.65 -15.33
CA ASN A 26 3.44 7.04 -14.72
C ASN A 26 3.69 5.58 -15.09
N ASP A 27 2.85 4.98 -15.92
CA ASP A 27 3.00 3.63 -16.48
C ASP A 27 3.33 2.55 -15.44
N PHE A 28 2.57 2.50 -14.35
CA PHE A 28 2.72 1.48 -13.33
C PHE A 28 2.29 0.11 -13.87
N ASP A 29 3.00 -0.95 -13.46
CA ASP A 29 2.58 -2.33 -13.76
C ASP A 29 1.51 -2.79 -12.77
N MET A 30 1.61 -2.30 -11.53
CA MET A 30 0.67 -2.57 -10.45
C MET A 30 0.39 -1.33 -9.62
N ILE A 31 -0.85 -1.21 -9.20
CA ILE A 31 -1.36 -0.09 -8.40
C ILE A 31 -2.10 -0.65 -7.21
N VAL A 32 -1.74 -0.22 -6.00
CA VAL A 32 -2.50 -0.45 -4.77
C VAL A 32 -2.95 0.90 -4.25
N LEU A 33 -4.27 1.10 -4.14
CA LEU A 33 -4.85 2.31 -3.56
C LEU A 33 -5.43 2.00 -2.20
N THR A 34 -5.26 2.91 -1.27
CA THR A 34 -5.93 2.90 0.04
C THR A 34 -6.83 4.13 0.19
N GLU A 35 -7.76 4.08 1.12
CA GLU A 35 -8.91 4.98 1.19
C GLU A 35 -9.73 5.01 -0.11
N PHE A 36 -9.69 3.95 -0.89
CA PHE A 36 -10.52 3.79 -2.07
C PHE A 36 -11.98 3.59 -1.65
N ILE A 37 -12.90 4.26 -2.36
CA ILE A 37 -14.35 4.14 -2.13
C ILE A 37 -15.03 3.69 -3.43
N LYS A 38 -15.85 2.64 -3.36
CA LYS A 38 -16.70 2.20 -4.45
C LYS A 38 -17.93 3.14 -4.58
N ASN A 39 -17.71 4.28 -5.20
CA ASN A 39 -18.70 5.30 -5.55
C ASN A 39 -18.46 5.78 -6.98
N ASN A 40 -19.07 6.88 -7.39
CA ASN A 40 -18.90 7.43 -8.76
C ASN A 40 -17.42 7.76 -9.07
N ASN A 41 -16.68 8.31 -8.11
CA ASN A 41 -15.25 8.62 -8.28
C ASN A 41 -14.42 7.34 -8.40
N GLY A 42 -14.69 6.35 -7.56
CA GLY A 42 -14.04 5.04 -7.64
C GLY A 42 -14.35 4.33 -8.96
N LYS A 43 -15.60 4.45 -9.45
CA LYS A 43 -15.99 3.94 -10.77
C LYS A 43 -15.20 4.62 -11.89
N GLU A 44 -15.04 5.95 -11.84
CA GLU A 44 -14.21 6.68 -12.81
C GLU A 44 -12.77 6.16 -12.84
N ILE A 45 -12.14 5.98 -11.66
CA ILE A 45 -10.78 5.41 -11.55
C ILE A 45 -10.73 4.02 -12.21
N ILE A 46 -11.68 3.14 -11.88
CA ILE A 46 -11.78 1.79 -12.45
C ILE A 46 -11.90 1.86 -13.98
N ASP A 47 -12.88 2.61 -14.49
CA ASP A 47 -13.17 2.68 -15.93
C ASP A 47 -11.93 3.16 -16.72
N LYS A 48 -11.21 4.16 -16.18
CA LYS A 48 -9.99 4.69 -16.81
C LYS A 48 -8.82 3.68 -16.79
N LEU A 49 -8.63 2.95 -15.70
CA LEU A 49 -7.60 1.91 -15.61
C LEU A 49 -7.94 0.71 -16.50
N VAL A 50 -9.20 0.26 -16.52
CA VAL A 50 -9.65 -0.84 -17.39
C VAL A 50 -9.47 -0.46 -18.86
N ALA A 51 -9.76 0.78 -19.26
CA ALA A 51 -9.52 1.28 -20.62
C ALA A 51 -8.03 1.28 -21.02
N ARG A 52 -7.10 1.21 -20.04
CA ARG A 52 -5.65 1.06 -20.24
C ARG A 52 -5.16 -0.38 -20.08
N GLY A 53 -6.08 -1.35 -20.00
CA GLY A 53 -5.77 -2.77 -19.94
C GLY A 53 -5.52 -3.33 -18.53
N TYR A 54 -5.76 -2.55 -17.49
CA TYR A 54 -5.63 -3.07 -16.14
C TYR A 54 -6.80 -3.99 -15.77
N LYS A 55 -6.50 -5.07 -15.06
CA LYS A 55 -7.46 -5.83 -14.26
C LYS A 55 -7.58 -5.18 -12.89
N THR A 56 -8.77 -5.17 -12.31
CA THR A 56 -9.02 -4.43 -11.07
C THR A 56 -9.74 -5.26 -10.02
N GLN A 57 -9.38 -5.06 -8.76
CA GLN A 57 -10.01 -5.70 -7.60
C GLN A 57 -10.16 -4.68 -6.46
N PRO A 58 -11.33 -4.09 -6.26
CA PRO A 58 -11.63 -3.31 -5.07
C PRO A 58 -11.95 -4.22 -3.88
N SER A 59 -11.76 -3.73 -2.66
CA SER A 59 -12.30 -4.34 -1.45
C SER A 59 -13.84 -4.28 -1.43
N ASN A 60 -14.49 -5.11 -0.60
CA ASN A 60 -15.89 -5.49 -0.80
C ASN A 60 -16.94 -4.41 -0.57
N GLU A 61 -16.75 -3.48 0.37
CA GLU A 61 -17.86 -2.65 0.81
C GLU A 61 -18.09 -1.42 -0.06
N ASP A 62 -19.34 -1.24 -0.51
CA ASP A 62 -19.76 -0.04 -1.23
C ASP A 62 -19.84 1.16 -0.29
N GLY A 63 -19.32 2.29 -0.73
CA GLY A 63 -19.40 3.56 0.01
C GLY A 63 -18.48 3.67 1.23
N LYS A 64 -17.73 2.60 1.59
CA LYS A 64 -16.76 2.62 2.68
C LYS A 64 -15.33 2.77 2.17
N LEU A 65 -14.47 3.31 3.04
CA LEU A 65 -13.03 3.37 2.80
C LEU A 65 -12.44 1.95 2.77
N GLY A 66 -11.71 1.63 1.72
CA GLY A 66 -11.13 0.32 1.54
C GLY A 66 -9.79 0.35 0.82
N SER A 67 -9.39 -0.82 0.34
CA SER A 67 -8.23 -1.01 -0.53
C SER A 67 -8.66 -1.40 -1.94
N PHE A 68 -7.76 -1.20 -2.90
CA PHE A 68 -7.99 -1.48 -4.31
C PHE A 68 -6.67 -1.94 -4.94
N ILE A 69 -6.75 -2.94 -5.80
CA ILE A 69 -5.61 -3.40 -6.60
C ILE A 69 -5.95 -3.28 -8.08
N ALA A 70 -5.00 -2.77 -8.88
CA ALA A 70 -5.02 -2.87 -10.32
C ALA A 70 -3.69 -3.43 -10.84
N SER A 71 -3.73 -4.26 -11.87
CA SER A 71 -2.56 -4.89 -12.48
C SER A 71 -2.71 -4.99 -13.99
N LYS A 72 -1.61 -4.78 -14.72
CA LYS A 72 -1.54 -5.10 -16.16
C LYS A 72 -1.46 -6.61 -16.41
N GLU A 73 -0.96 -7.38 -15.43
CA GLU A 73 -0.95 -8.83 -15.50
C GLU A 73 -2.29 -9.40 -15.04
N GLU A 74 -2.67 -10.53 -15.64
CA GLU A 74 -3.84 -11.30 -15.20
C GLU A 74 -3.63 -11.83 -13.79
N PHE A 75 -4.66 -11.76 -12.97
CA PHE A 75 -4.62 -12.29 -11.62
C PHE A 75 -5.88 -13.06 -11.24
N VAL A 76 -5.76 -13.85 -10.20
CA VAL A 76 -6.88 -14.56 -9.55
C VAL A 76 -7.13 -13.90 -8.20
N THR A 77 -8.34 -13.42 -7.97
CA THR A 77 -8.76 -12.94 -6.66
C THR A 77 -8.73 -14.08 -5.63
N LYS A 78 -8.07 -13.87 -4.51
CA LYS A 78 -7.95 -14.87 -3.43
C LYS A 78 -8.86 -14.59 -2.26
N ASN A 79 -8.73 -13.39 -1.68
CA ASN A 79 -9.52 -12.99 -0.53
C ASN A 79 -9.81 -11.49 -0.59
N VAL A 80 -11.08 -11.15 -0.42
CA VAL A 80 -11.51 -9.75 -0.42
C VAL A 80 -12.41 -9.53 0.78
N GLN A 81 -12.02 -8.60 1.62
CA GLN A 81 -12.76 -8.20 2.81
C GLN A 81 -12.74 -6.67 2.91
N ASP A 82 -13.34 -6.13 3.97
CA ASP A 82 -13.23 -4.72 4.27
C ASP A 82 -11.75 -4.33 4.47
N ARG A 83 -11.29 -3.28 3.77
CA ARG A 83 -9.91 -2.75 3.81
C ARG A 83 -8.82 -3.76 3.41
N TRP A 84 -9.20 -4.87 2.74
CA TRP A 84 -8.33 -5.99 2.40
C TRP A 84 -8.64 -6.48 0.99
N ALA A 85 -7.66 -6.44 0.11
CA ALA A 85 -7.74 -7.03 -1.23
C ALA A 85 -6.52 -7.92 -1.47
N GLU A 86 -6.75 -9.20 -1.76
CA GLU A 86 -5.69 -10.17 -2.05
C GLU A 86 -5.89 -10.75 -3.45
N VAL A 87 -4.82 -10.71 -4.24
CA VAL A 87 -4.77 -11.32 -5.56
C VAL A 87 -3.53 -12.18 -5.72
N TYR A 88 -3.59 -13.14 -6.62
CA TYR A 88 -2.46 -13.98 -7.03
C TYR A 88 -2.21 -13.80 -8.51
N ILE A 89 -0.98 -13.53 -8.89
CA ILE A 89 -0.52 -13.39 -10.29
C ILE A 89 0.19 -14.68 -10.70
N PRO A 90 -0.46 -15.60 -11.45
CA PRO A 90 0.09 -16.92 -11.78
C PRO A 90 1.41 -16.84 -12.56
N LYS A 91 1.52 -15.89 -13.49
CA LYS A 91 2.73 -15.70 -14.33
C LYS A 91 4.00 -15.46 -13.50
N MET A 92 3.88 -14.87 -12.31
CA MET A 92 4.99 -14.49 -11.46
C MET A 92 5.08 -15.34 -10.18
N ASP A 93 4.12 -16.23 -9.98
CA ASP A 93 3.91 -16.95 -8.70
C ASP A 93 3.92 -15.99 -7.51
N LEU A 94 3.17 -14.89 -7.62
CA LEU A 94 3.23 -13.77 -6.68
C LEU A 94 1.87 -13.48 -6.07
N TYR A 95 1.82 -13.48 -4.74
CA TYR A 95 0.68 -13.01 -3.97
C TYR A 95 0.84 -11.53 -3.63
N ILE A 96 -0.21 -10.74 -3.89
CA ILE A 96 -0.25 -9.32 -3.54
C ILE A 96 -1.39 -9.11 -2.56
N LEU A 97 -1.07 -8.53 -1.43
CA LEU A 97 -2.04 -8.12 -0.44
C LEU A 97 -2.01 -6.60 -0.28
N GLY A 98 -3.11 -5.94 -0.69
CA GLY A 98 -3.36 -4.52 -0.45
C GLY A 98 -4.14 -4.32 0.84
N VAL A 99 -3.61 -3.56 1.79
CA VAL A 99 -4.22 -3.31 3.10
C VAL A 99 -4.40 -1.83 3.38
N TYR A 100 -5.52 -1.51 4.04
CA TYR A 100 -5.76 -0.21 4.66
C TYR A 100 -6.06 -0.42 6.14
N VAL A 101 -5.03 -0.34 6.99
CA VAL A 101 -5.16 -0.59 8.42
C VAL A 101 -5.97 0.54 9.07
N PRO A 102 -6.92 0.26 9.97
CA PRO A 102 -7.65 1.30 10.69
C PRO A 102 -6.71 2.33 11.35
N ASP A 103 -7.04 3.62 11.23
CA ASP A 103 -6.26 4.73 11.79
C ASP A 103 -6.43 4.85 13.31
N THR A 104 -7.63 4.59 13.81
CA THR A 104 -7.98 4.72 15.22
C THR A 104 -7.38 3.60 16.05
N LEU A 105 -6.61 3.97 17.08
CA LEU A 105 -6.09 3.01 18.06
C LEU A 105 -7.25 2.31 18.79
N GLY A 106 -7.13 1.00 18.96
CA GLY A 106 -8.15 0.22 19.68
C GLY A 106 -8.33 -1.20 19.15
N THR A 107 -9.43 -1.82 19.50
CA THR A 107 -9.71 -3.24 19.22
C THR A 107 -9.73 -3.53 17.74
N GLU A 108 -10.37 -2.68 16.92
CA GLU A 108 -10.47 -2.89 15.47
C GLU A 108 -9.09 -2.95 14.82
N LYS A 109 -8.22 -1.99 15.11
CA LYS A 109 -6.85 -1.95 14.59
C LYS A 109 -6.03 -3.16 15.04
N ASN A 110 -6.14 -3.54 16.32
CA ASN A 110 -5.44 -4.70 16.85
C ASN A 110 -5.91 -6.01 16.20
N MET A 111 -7.22 -6.15 15.96
CA MET A 111 -7.77 -7.30 15.24
C MET A 111 -7.34 -7.33 13.77
N PHE A 112 -7.24 -6.17 13.14
CA PHE A 112 -6.76 -6.07 11.76
C PHE A 112 -5.28 -6.46 11.67
N TRP A 113 -4.45 -5.97 12.58
CA TRP A 113 -3.04 -6.37 12.68
C TRP A 113 -2.88 -7.88 12.93
N LYS A 114 -3.72 -8.46 13.81
CA LYS A 114 -3.71 -9.91 14.00
C LYS A 114 -3.97 -10.64 12.69
N LYS A 115 -4.94 -10.21 11.87
CA LYS A 115 -5.19 -10.81 10.55
C LYS A 115 -3.99 -10.71 9.62
N ILE A 116 -3.27 -9.58 9.60
CA ILE A 116 -2.05 -9.41 8.80
C ILE A 116 -0.98 -10.39 9.26
N LEU A 117 -0.75 -10.53 10.56
CA LEU A 117 0.25 -11.44 11.12
C LEU A 117 -0.11 -12.90 10.88
N ASP A 118 -1.37 -13.30 11.10
CA ASP A 118 -1.87 -14.65 10.80
C ASP A 118 -1.73 -15.00 9.29
N TYR A 119 -1.95 -14.01 8.40
CA TYR A 119 -1.74 -14.17 6.96
C TYR A 119 -0.25 -14.32 6.64
N ALA A 120 0.58 -13.46 7.19
CA ALA A 120 2.02 -13.48 6.97
C ALA A 120 2.64 -14.82 7.41
N GLU A 121 2.28 -15.31 8.61
CA GLU A 121 2.74 -16.60 9.13
C GLU A 121 2.35 -17.78 8.23
N LYS A 122 1.12 -17.79 7.69
CA LYS A 122 0.62 -18.85 6.79
C LYS A 122 1.25 -18.83 5.40
N ASN A 123 1.94 -17.78 5.02
CA ASN A 123 2.46 -17.59 3.68
C ASN A 123 3.98 -17.29 3.66
N VAL A 124 4.71 -17.66 4.72
CA VAL A 124 6.17 -17.42 4.82
C VAL A 124 6.97 -18.11 3.73
N ASP A 125 6.47 -19.23 3.19
CA ASP A 125 7.07 -20.05 2.15
C ASP A 125 6.66 -19.64 0.71
N LYS A 126 5.94 -18.52 0.57
CA LYS A 126 5.45 -18.02 -0.71
C LYS A 126 6.05 -16.67 -1.06
N LYS A 127 6.03 -16.33 -2.33
CA LYS A 127 6.34 -14.97 -2.79
C LYS A 127 5.15 -14.07 -2.51
N VAL A 128 5.29 -13.19 -1.52
CA VAL A 128 4.23 -12.29 -1.06
C VAL A 128 4.73 -10.86 -1.01
N LEU A 129 3.93 -9.95 -1.55
CA LEU A 129 4.01 -8.50 -1.29
C LEU A 129 2.81 -8.07 -0.46
N ILE A 130 3.04 -7.51 0.73
CA ILE A 130 2.03 -6.82 1.54
C ILE A 130 2.31 -5.34 1.46
N THR A 131 1.39 -4.56 0.90
CA THR A 131 1.59 -3.11 0.73
C THR A 131 0.30 -2.35 0.99
N GLY A 132 0.41 -1.09 1.40
CA GLY A 132 -0.73 -0.26 1.73
C GLY A 132 -0.40 0.80 2.77
N ASP A 133 -1.44 1.44 3.29
CA ASP A 133 -1.36 2.32 4.45
C ASP A 133 -1.59 1.48 5.72
N PHE A 134 -0.54 1.35 6.51
CA PHE A 134 -0.56 0.59 7.76
C PHE A 134 -1.01 1.43 8.96
N ASN A 135 -1.14 2.75 8.77
CA ASN A 135 -1.46 3.66 9.88
C ASN A 135 -0.63 3.38 11.15
N SER A 136 0.57 2.87 10.99
CA SER A 136 1.47 2.38 12.04
C SER A 136 2.89 2.79 11.72
N CYS A 137 3.70 3.05 12.75
CA CYS A 137 5.10 3.43 12.57
C CYS A 137 5.93 3.06 13.80
N THR A 138 7.22 2.82 13.58
CA THR A 138 8.22 2.75 14.65
C THR A 138 8.72 4.15 15.01
N LYS A 139 9.47 4.28 16.09
CA LYS A 139 10.11 5.56 16.49
C LYS A 139 10.99 6.15 15.40
N GLU A 140 11.66 5.30 14.63
CA GLU A 140 12.54 5.70 13.53
C GLU A 140 11.75 6.22 12.32
N ASP A 141 10.48 5.83 12.19
CA ASP A 141 9.59 6.18 11.10
C ASP A 141 8.82 7.48 11.35
N SER A 142 9.17 8.23 12.41
CA SER A 142 8.60 9.54 12.73
C SER A 142 9.68 10.59 13.04
N THR A 143 9.37 11.86 12.80
CA THR A 143 10.33 12.95 13.05
C THR A 143 10.60 13.21 14.53
N ASN A 144 9.65 12.85 15.40
CA ASN A 144 9.71 13.14 16.84
C ASN A 144 9.78 11.90 17.74
N GLY A 145 9.97 10.69 17.16
CA GLY A 145 10.02 9.45 17.90
C GLY A 145 8.67 8.91 18.39
N THR A 146 7.55 9.45 17.87
CA THR A 146 6.22 8.88 18.13
C THR A 146 6.10 7.53 17.42
N GLU A 147 5.44 6.55 18.07
CA GLU A 147 5.19 5.23 17.50
C GLU A 147 3.72 4.83 17.59
N TYR A 148 3.23 4.10 16.58
CA TYR A 148 1.88 3.52 16.53
C TYR A 148 1.99 2.05 16.14
N ASN A 149 1.46 1.13 16.96
CA ASN A 149 1.50 -0.32 16.69
C ASN A 149 2.90 -0.85 16.26
N ALA A 150 3.98 -0.24 16.74
CA ALA A 150 5.36 -0.59 16.39
C ALA A 150 5.67 -2.08 16.64
N LYS A 151 5.11 -2.66 17.73
CA LYS A 151 5.26 -4.08 18.05
C LYS A 151 4.74 -5.01 16.96
N ASP A 152 3.66 -4.62 16.25
CA ASP A 152 3.06 -5.45 15.22
C ASP A 152 3.88 -5.37 13.92
N LEU A 153 4.43 -4.18 13.58
CA LEU A 153 5.42 -4.02 12.52
C LEU A 153 6.70 -4.84 12.78
N MET A 154 7.16 -4.89 14.05
CA MET A 154 8.33 -5.69 14.43
C MET A 154 8.05 -7.18 14.28
N LYS A 155 6.88 -7.66 14.74
CA LYS A 155 6.47 -9.05 14.57
C LYS A 155 6.40 -9.47 13.09
N LEU A 156 5.90 -8.59 12.21
CA LEU A 156 5.89 -8.86 10.77
C LEU A 156 7.33 -9.09 10.25
N LYS A 157 8.29 -8.30 10.71
CA LYS A 157 9.72 -8.49 10.38
C LYS A 157 10.31 -9.76 11.00
N GLU A 158 9.93 -10.11 12.24
CA GLU A 158 10.33 -11.36 12.89
C GLU A 158 9.84 -12.60 12.15
N LEU A 159 8.68 -12.52 11.44
CA LEU A 159 8.19 -13.55 10.54
C LEU A 159 8.95 -13.62 9.19
N GLY A 160 10.01 -12.81 9.02
CA GLY A 160 10.86 -12.81 7.83
C GLY A 160 10.41 -11.87 6.72
N TYR A 161 9.41 -11.01 6.96
CA TYR A 161 9.02 -9.99 6.00
C TYR A 161 9.98 -8.80 6.03
N ILE A 162 10.45 -8.41 4.87
CA ILE A 162 11.46 -7.36 4.66
C ILE A 162 10.77 -6.08 4.22
N ASP A 163 11.01 -4.99 4.94
CA ASP A 163 10.60 -3.64 4.59
C ASP A 163 11.46 -3.12 3.44
N LEU A 164 10.90 -3.01 2.24
CA LEU A 164 11.64 -2.62 1.04
C LEU A 164 12.25 -1.22 1.13
N TRP A 165 11.66 -0.30 1.90
CA TRP A 165 12.27 1.01 2.13
C TRP A 165 13.64 0.90 2.79
N LYS A 166 13.79 -0.05 3.73
CA LYS A 166 15.03 -0.28 4.48
C LYS A 166 15.95 -1.31 3.83
N TYR A 167 15.47 -2.01 2.79
CA TYR A 167 16.25 -3.02 2.08
C TYR A 167 17.41 -2.42 1.29
N ASN A 168 17.22 -1.22 0.73
CA ASN A 168 18.27 -0.50 0.03
C ASN A 168 18.91 0.54 0.97
N ALA A 169 20.04 0.19 1.59
CA ALA A 169 20.76 1.03 2.56
C ALA A 169 21.26 2.38 2.02
N THR A 170 21.09 2.66 0.72
CA THR A 170 21.44 3.94 0.09
C THR A 170 20.35 5.01 0.23
N ASN A 171 19.20 4.67 0.80
CA ASN A 171 18.10 5.61 1.00
C ASN A 171 18.35 6.45 2.27
N ASP A 172 19.10 7.55 2.15
CA ASP A 172 19.30 8.53 3.22
C ASP A 172 18.01 9.32 3.57
N CYS A 173 16.98 9.21 2.73
CA CYS A 173 15.68 9.83 2.96
C CYS A 173 14.86 9.03 3.96
N LYS A 174 14.26 9.71 4.95
CA LYS A 174 13.44 9.04 5.98
C LYS A 174 12.09 8.51 5.47
N GLY A 175 11.68 8.87 4.23
CA GLY A 175 10.51 8.33 3.55
C GLY A 175 9.17 8.66 4.20
N TYR A 176 9.06 9.79 4.87
CA TYR A 176 7.78 10.20 5.46
C TYR A 176 6.72 10.34 4.38
N THR A 177 5.66 9.56 4.52
CA THR A 177 4.56 9.57 3.56
C THR A 177 3.42 10.48 3.99
N TRP A 178 3.28 10.73 5.28
CA TRP A 178 2.23 11.59 5.84
C TRP A 178 2.78 12.59 6.87
N PHE A 179 2.13 13.77 6.97
CA PHE A 179 2.52 14.81 7.93
C PHE A 179 1.30 15.26 8.72
N HIS A 180 1.43 15.19 10.04
CA HIS A 180 0.47 15.79 10.94
C HIS A 180 0.47 17.33 10.79
N HIS A 181 -0.63 18.00 11.12
CA HIS A 181 -0.75 19.46 11.02
C HIS A 181 0.31 20.24 11.84
N SER A 182 0.91 19.62 12.86
CA SER A 182 2.05 20.18 13.61
C SER A 182 3.37 20.13 12.87
N GLY A 183 3.42 19.56 11.66
CA GLY A 183 4.65 19.36 10.87
C GLY A 183 5.40 18.06 11.19
N THR A 184 4.92 17.24 12.13
CA THR A 184 5.51 15.92 12.41
C THR A 184 5.27 14.99 11.23
N GLY A 185 6.37 14.49 10.63
CA GLY A 185 6.34 13.52 9.54
C GLY A 185 6.31 12.09 10.04
N PHE A 186 5.58 11.24 9.34
CA PHE A 186 5.43 9.81 9.61
C PHE A 186 5.54 9.00 8.32
N ARG A 187 6.19 7.85 8.37
CA ARG A 187 6.11 6.82 7.35
C ARG A 187 5.00 5.85 7.77
N LEU A 188 3.87 5.91 7.08
CA LEU A 188 2.69 5.08 7.35
C LEU A 188 2.40 4.09 6.24
N ASP A 189 2.94 4.36 5.04
CA ASP A 189 2.80 3.53 3.85
C ASP A 189 4.04 2.64 3.70
N TYR A 190 3.82 1.35 3.49
CA TYR A 190 4.88 0.35 3.43
C TYR A 190 4.71 -0.61 2.26
N ALA A 191 5.83 -1.21 1.86
CA ALA A 191 5.89 -2.40 1.02
C ALA A 191 6.76 -3.45 1.73
N PHE A 192 6.13 -4.49 2.24
CA PHE A 192 6.79 -5.63 2.87
C PHE A 192 6.79 -6.82 1.91
N VAL A 193 7.93 -7.43 1.71
CA VAL A 193 8.08 -8.65 0.91
C VAL A 193 8.45 -9.82 1.80
N SER A 194 7.90 -11.01 1.50
CA SER A 194 8.35 -12.25 2.13
C SER A 194 9.82 -12.53 1.80
N HIS A 195 10.48 -13.35 2.61
CA HIS A 195 11.85 -13.80 2.33
C HIS A 195 11.97 -14.46 0.95
N GLU A 196 11.02 -15.31 0.58
CA GLU A 196 10.99 -16.00 -0.71
C GLU A 196 10.90 -15.02 -1.90
N LEU A 197 10.13 -13.93 -1.77
CA LEU A 197 10.11 -12.89 -2.79
C LEU A 197 11.44 -12.12 -2.81
N ALA A 198 11.98 -11.77 -1.65
CA ALA A 198 13.23 -11.01 -1.54
C ALA A 198 14.41 -11.71 -2.22
N LEU A 199 14.48 -13.04 -2.17
CA LEU A 199 15.51 -13.84 -2.86
C LEU A 199 15.48 -13.71 -4.40
N THR A 200 14.38 -13.22 -4.95
CA THR A 200 14.22 -13.05 -6.41
C THR A 200 14.36 -11.60 -6.87
N LEU A 201 14.60 -10.68 -5.94
CA LEU A 201 14.72 -9.25 -6.25
C LEU A 201 16.17 -8.92 -6.61
N GLU A 202 16.32 -8.26 -7.76
CA GLU A 202 17.56 -7.65 -8.22
C GLU A 202 17.31 -6.14 -8.29
N ASP A 203 18.27 -5.31 -7.89
CA ASP A 203 18.28 -3.84 -8.07
C ASP A 203 16.95 -3.12 -7.72
N VAL A 204 16.38 -3.41 -6.55
CA VAL A 204 15.14 -2.76 -6.09
C VAL A 204 15.42 -1.34 -5.66
N SER A 205 14.69 -0.38 -6.20
CA SER A 205 14.65 0.99 -5.70
C SER A 205 13.26 1.36 -5.15
N VAL A 206 13.25 2.11 -4.06
CA VAL A 206 12.00 2.59 -3.43
C VAL A 206 12.10 4.08 -3.17
N TYR A 207 11.08 4.82 -3.57
CA TYR A 207 11.01 6.25 -3.29
C TYR A 207 9.58 6.69 -2.95
N SER A 208 9.48 7.83 -2.27
CA SER A 208 8.22 8.49 -1.97
C SER A 208 8.10 9.76 -2.84
N ASP A 209 6.98 9.88 -3.58
CA ASP A 209 6.72 11.04 -4.44
C ASP A 209 6.05 12.17 -3.64
N SER A 210 6.87 13.02 -3.03
CA SER A 210 6.38 14.15 -2.22
C SER A 210 5.61 15.20 -3.04
N GLN A 211 5.83 15.29 -4.35
CA GLN A 211 5.18 16.28 -5.22
C GLN A 211 3.66 16.13 -5.21
N ILE A 212 3.16 14.90 -5.09
CA ILE A 212 1.73 14.62 -5.02
C ILE A 212 1.09 15.23 -3.77
N ARG A 213 1.76 15.11 -2.63
CA ARG A 213 1.32 15.71 -1.36
C ARG A 213 1.45 17.23 -1.39
N GLU A 214 2.56 17.75 -1.90
CA GLU A 214 2.84 19.18 -2.04
C GLU A 214 1.81 19.86 -2.97
N ALA A 215 1.42 19.19 -4.06
CA ALA A 215 0.35 19.60 -4.97
C ALA A 215 -1.07 19.41 -4.40
N LYS A 216 -1.19 18.92 -3.16
CA LYS A 216 -2.46 18.66 -2.46
C LYS A 216 -3.40 17.71 -3.23
N ILE A 217 -2.83 16.77 -3.98
CA ILE A 217 -3.57 15.70 -4.65
C ILE A 217 -3.98 14.64 -3.62
N SER A 218 -3.14 14.35 -2.65
CA SER A 218 -3.44 13.63 -1.41
C SER A 218 -2.72 14.29 -0.24
N ASP A 219 -3.02 13.91 0.99
CA ASP A 219 -2.22 14.22 2.18
C ASP A 219 -1.13 13.17 2.43
N HIS A 220 -1.14 12.08 1.66
CA HIS A 220 -0.06 11.12 1.58
C HIS A 220 0.81 11.33 0.33
N SER A 221 2.10 11.05 0.46
CA SER A 221 3.01 10.87 -0.65
C SER A 221 2.96 9.41 -1.11
N PRO A 222 2.73 9.13 -2.40
CA PRO A 222 2.79 7.76 -2.92
C PRO A 222 4.13 7.09 -2.67
N LEU A 223 4.11 5.80 -2.39
CA LEU A 223 5.28 4.94 -2.33
C LEU A 223 5.41 4.19 -3.66
N VAL A 224 6.56 4.30 -4.30
CA VAL A 224 6.85 3.63 -5.58
C VAL A 224 7.99 2.65 -5.40
N VAL A 225 7.80 1.42 -5.87
CA VAL A 225 8.81 0.34 -5.93
C VAL A 225 9.09 0.04 -7.41
N ILE A 226 10.37 -0.04 -7.76
CA ILE A 226 10.84 -0.36 -9.11
C ILE A 226 11.75 -1.58 -9.06
#